data_88d2600944cda93dfd987b174769d299
#
_entry.id   88d2600944cda93dfd987b174769d299
#
_cell.length_a   1.000
_cell.length_b   1.000
_cell.length_c   1.000
_cell.angle_alpha   90.00
_cell.angle_beta   90.00
_cell.angle_gamma   90.00
#
_symmetry.space_group_name_H-M   'P 1'
#
loop_
_entity.id
_entity.type
_entity.pdbx_description
1 polymer ?
#
loop_
_entity_poly.entity_id
_entity_poly.type
_entity_poly.pdbx_seq_one_letter_code
_entity_poly.pdbx_strand_id
1 'polypeptide(L)'
;MKKIWVTLGANVILAGLLVFLLFFYEGPQKQATNTAQDKGTSSADKAEQIVSSNCVTCHGQNLQGGAGPNLTKIGSKYSQSEIENIINHGRNAMPSGVISPDQAKVVAEWLAQKK
;
A
#
# COMPACT_ATOMS: atom_id res chain seq x y z
N MET A 1 -17.51 44.43 -36.55
CA MET A 1 -17.17 44.43 -35.12
C MET A 1 -17.92 43.36 -34.32
N LYS A 2 -19.19 43.11 -34.56
CA LYS A 2 -19.96 42.06 -33.83
C LYS A 2 -19.39 40.65 -33.99
N LYS A 3 -18.83 40.28 -35.11
CA LYS A 3 -18.25 38.93 -35.40
C LYS A 3 -16.97 38.69 -34.60
N ILE A 4 -16.15 39.69 -34.30
CA ILE A 4 -14.92 39.56 -33.55
C ILE A 4 -15.22 39.33 -32.05
N TRP A 5 -16.25 39.96 -31.52
CA TRP A 5 -16.67 39.79 -30.15
C TRP A 5 -17.24 38.40 -29.88
N VAL A 6 -17.94 37.81 -30.86
CA VAL A 6 -18.51 36.45 -30.77
C VAL A 6 -17.38 35.39 -30.78
N THR A 7 -16.37 35.57 -31.63
CA THR A 7 -15.22 34.65 -31.69
C THR A 7 -14.33 34.74 -30.44
N LEU A 8 -14.11 35.94 -29.90
CA LEU A 8 -13.39 36.14 -28.63
C LEU A 8 -14.15 35.50 -27.46
N GLY A 9 -15.45 35.71 -27.36
CA GLY A 9 -16.28 35.11 -26.32
C GLY A 9 -16.29 33.57 -26.39
N ALA A 10 -16.40 33.01 -27.57
CA ALA A 10 -16.35 31.55 -27.75
C ALA A 10 -15.01 30.94 -27.34
N ASN A 11 -13.89 31.59 -27.66
CA ASN A 11 -12.56 31.13 -27.26
C ASN A 11 -12.32 31.21 -25.75
N VAL A 12 -12.83 32.25 -25.08
CA VAL A 12 -12.74 32.37 -23.59
C VAL A 12 -13.55 31.28 -22.90
N ILE A 13 -14.74 30.98 -23.40
CA ILE A 13 -15.58 29.91 -22.86
C ILE A 13 -14.91 28.54 -23.06
N LEU A 14 -14.34 28.30 -24.25
CA LEU A 14 -13.68 27.04 -24.55
C LEU A 14 -12.42 26.85 -23.68
N ALA A 15 -11.63 27.90 -23.50
CA ALA A 15 -10.46 27.87 -22.62
C ALA A 15 -10.85 27.66 -21.14
N GLY A 16 -11.92 28.32 -20.67
CA GLY A 16 -12.45 28.12 -19.32
C GLY A 16 -12.95 26.71 -19.09
N LEU A 17 -13.65 26.13 -20.10
CA LEU A 17 -14.14 24.75 -20.04
C LEU A 17 -12.98 23.74 -20.01
N LEU A 18 -11.92 24.01 -20.76
CA LEU A 18 -10.73 23.17 -20.80
C LEU A 18 -9.98 23.20 -19.46
N VAL A 19 -9.81 24.39 -18.87
CA VAL A 19 -9.23 24.54 -17.54
C VAL A 19 -10.10 23.87 -16.47
N PHE A 20 -11.43 24.03 -16.54
CA PHE A 20 -12.35 23.37 -15.66
C PHE A 20 -12.26 21.86 -15.75
N LEU A 21 -12.17 21.29 -16.96
CA LEU A 21 -11.98 19.87 -17.19
C LEU A 21 -10.62 19.39 -16.65
N LEU A 22 -9.56 20.15 -16.77
CA LEU A 22 -8.25 19.77 -16.23
C LEU A 22 -8.20 19.80 -14.70
N PHE A 23 -8.95 20.69 -14.06
CA PHE A 23 -8.97 20.81 -12.60
C PHE A 23 -10.03 19.92 -11.92
N PHE A 24 -11.16 19.65 -12.58
CA PHE A 24 -12.29 18.92 -11.99
C PHE A 24 -12.49 17.52 -12.57
N TYR A 25 -11.88 17.22 -13.71
CA TYR A 25 -11.90 15.87 -14.26
C TYR A 25 -10.73 15.05 -13.70
N GLU A 26 -10.67 14.94 -12.38
CA GLU A 26 -9.99 13.80 -11.77
C GLU A 26 -10.89 12.59 -12.04
N GLY A 27 -10.66 11.97 -13.20
CA GLY A 27 -11.26 10.69 -13.52
C GLY A 27 -10.95 9.67 -12.43
N PRO A 28 -11.71 8.55 -12.33
CA PRO A 28 -11.44 7.53 -11.34
C PRO A 28 -9.96 7.12 -11.49
N GLN A 29 -9.14 7.56 -10.59
CA GLN A 29 -7.79 7.05 -10.45
C GLN A 29 -7.96 5.57 -10.11
N LYS A 30 -7.91 4.73 -11.14
CA LYS A 30 -7.44 3.38 -10.93
C LYS A 30 -6.14 3.57 -10.17
N GLN A 31 -6.13 3.17 -8.91
CA GLN A 31 -4.89 2.96 -8.19
C GLN A 31 -4.05 2.03 -9.07
N ALA A 32 -3.31 2.65 -9.98
CA ALA A 32 -2.19 1.99 -10.60
C ALA A 32 -1.27 1.67 -9.44
N THR A 33 -1.15 0.38 -9.15
CA THR A 33 -0.03 -0.21 -8.46
C THR A 33 1.17 0.70 -8.65
N ASN A 34 1.59 1.38 -7.59
CA ASN A 34 2.84 2.12 -7.57
C ASN A 34 3.99 1.11 -7.68
N THR A 35 4.19 0.67 -8.90
CA THR A 35 5.46 0.14 -9.37
C THR A 35 6.22 1.35 -9.89
N ALA A 36 7.15 1.81 -9.11
CA ALA A 36 8.18 2.79 -9.40
C ALA A 36 8.08 4.05 -8.54
N GLN A 37 8.67 3.96 -7.38
CA GLN A 37 9.76 4.88 -7.04
C GLN A 37 10.49 4.33 -5.81
N ASP A 38 11.23 3.25 -6.03
CA ASP A 38 12.30 2.87 -5.12
C ASP A 38 13.44 3.87 -5.28
N LYS A 39 13.43 4.88 -4.45
CA LYS A 39 14.60 5.68 -4.19
C LYS A 39 15.07 5.35 -2.77
N GLY A 40 15.78 4.21 -2.64
CA GLY A 40 16.61 3.95 -1.48
C GLY A 40 15.95 3.37 -0.23
N THR A 41 14.70 2.93 -0.29
CA THR A 41 14.09 2.19 0.83
C THR A 41 14.40 0.71 0.65
N SER A 42 15.15 0.12 1.57
CA SER A 42 15.44 -1.31 1.52
C SER A 42 14.15 -2.13 1.66
N SER A 43 14.15 -3.37 1.16
CA SER A 43 13.00 -4.28 1.34
C SER A 43 12.66 -4.46 2.82
N ALA A 44 13.66 -4.36 3.71
CA ALA A 44 13.48 -4.39 5.15
C ALA A 44 12.68 -3.18 5.67
N ASP A 45 12.96 -1.97 5.19
CA ASP A 45 12.22 -0.75 5.60
C ASP A 45 10.76 -0.81 5.15
N LYS A 46 10.51 -1.33 3.95
CA LYS A 46 9.14 -1.57 3.45
C LYS A 46 8.40 -2.59 4.32
N ALA A 47 9.04 -3.69 4.67
CA ALA A 47 8.47 -4.69 5.56
C ALA A 47 8.12 -4.11 6.92
N GLU A 48 9.01 -3.33 7.51
CA GLU A 48 8.82 -2.70 8.81
C GLU A 48 7.63 -1.72 8.81
N GLN A 49 7.49 -0.91 7.75
CA GLN A 49 6.34 -0.03 7.58
C GLN A 49 5.02 -0.80 7.46
N ILE A 50 4.99 -1.88 6.68
CA ILE A 50 3.80 -2.72 6.54
C ILE A 50 3.43 -3.36 7.87
N VAL A 51 4.41 -3.89 8.59
CA VAL A 51 4.24 -4.53 9.89
C VAL A 51 3.73 -3.53 10.93
N SER A 52 4.33 -2.34 11.01
CA SER A 52 3.92 -1.29 11.96
C SER A 52 2.48 -0.81 11.72
N SER A 53 2.01 -0.86 10.49
CA SER A 53 0.66 -0.41 10.13
C SER A 53 -0.41 -1.49 10.30
N ASN A 54 -0.05 -2.77 10.16
CA ASN A 54 -1.04 -3.86 10.05
C ASN A 54 -0.90 -4.96 11.12
N CYS A 55 0.27 -5.17 11.68
CA CYS A 55 0.53 -6.33 12.52
C CYS A 55 0.60 -6.01 14.02
N VAL A 56 1.07 -4.81 14.37
CA VAL A 56 1.34 -4.43 15.78
C VAL A 56 0.09 -4.40 16.65
N THR A 57 -1.07 -4.16 16.09
CA THR A 57 -2.34 -4.13 16.82
C THR A 57 -2.60 -5.46 17.54
N CYS A 58 -2.24 -6.60 16.93
CA CYS A 58 -2.43 -7.92 17.49
C CYS A 58 -1.14 -8.52 18.06
N HIS A 59 0.01 -8.25 17.43
CA HIS A 59 1.30 -8.87 17.82
C HIS A 59 2.16 -8.00 18.73
N GLY A 60 1.69 -6.80 19.11
CA GLY A 60 2.38 -5.86 19.97
C GLY A 60 3.32 -4.91 19.22
N GLN A 61 3.55 -3.74 19.78
CA GLN A 61 4.37 -2.66 19.19
C GLN A 61 5.80 -3.11 18.84
N ASN A 62 6.36 -3.99 19.67
CA ASN A 62 7.68 -4.58 19.46
C ASN A 62 7.59 -6.05 19.02
N LEU A 63 6.44 -6.48 18.50
CA LEU A 63 6.16 -7.85 18.07
C LEU A 63 6.29 -8.90 19.20
N GLN A 64 6.24 -8.44 20.44
CA GLN A 64 6.39 -9.28 21.63
C GLN A 64 5.20 -10.21 21.91
N GLY A 65 4.12 -10.03 21.16
CA GLY A 65 2.86 -10.72 21.36
C GLY A 65 1.81 -9.87 22.07
N GLY A 66 0.57 -10.33 22.02
CA GLY A 66 -0.58 -9.68 22.63
C GLY A 66 -1.80 -10.55 22.35
N ALA A 67 -2.76 -10.07 21.56
CA ALA A 67 -3.85 -10.91 21.05
C ALA A 67 -3.33 -12.00 20.11
N GLY A 68 -2.24 -11.72 19.38
CA GLY A 68 -1.51 -12.68 18.55
C GLY A 68 -0.19 -13.15 19.22
N PRO A 69 0.45 -14.18 18.65
CA PRO A 69 1.70 -14.71 19.19
C PRO A 69 2.89 -13.76 19.01
N ASN A 70 3.94 -13.98 19.78
CA ASN A 70 5.20 -13.29 19.67
C ASN A 70 5.89 -13.59 18.32
N LEU A 71 6.28 -12.56 17.60
CA LEU A 71 6.96 -12.64 16.31
C LEU A 71 8.45 -12.32 16.35
N THR A 72 9.01 -11.97 17.53
CA THR A 72 10.41 -11.52 17.65
C THR A 72 11.43 -12.58 17.20
N LYS A 73 11.05 -13.85 17.26
CA LYS A 73 11.87 -15.00 16.84
C LYS A 73 11.10 -15.98 15.93
N ILE A 74 10.18 -15.45 15.17
CA ILE A 74 9.27 -16.30 14.37
C ILE A 74 10.02 -17.06 13.27
N GLY A 75 11.08 -16.51 12.71
CA GLY A 75 11.93 -17.16 11.73
C GLY A 75 12.72 -18.37 12.24
N SER A 76 12.77 -18.57 13.59
CA SER A 76 13.28 -19.82 14.16
C SER A 76 12.26 -20.96 14.17
N LYS A 77 10.97 -20.65 14.01
CA LYS A 77 9.87 -21.62 14.04
C LYS A 77 9.34 -21.97 12.66
N TYR A 78 9.29 -21.00 11.77
CA TYR A 78 8.68 -21.12 10.45
C TYR A 78 9.62 -20.59 9.36
N SER A 79 9.60 -21.23 8.20
CA SER A 79 10.25 -20.76 6.99
C SER A 79 9.52 -19.56 6.40
N GLN A 80 10.18 -18.84 5.49
CA GLN A 80 9.56 -17.72 4.77
C GLN A 80 8.25 -18.12 4.10
N SER A 81 8.21 -19.27 3.41
CA SER A 81 7.02 -19.74 2.70
C SER A 81 5.86 -20.10 3.65
N GLU A 82 6.17 -20.62 4.83
CA GLU A 82 5.15 -20.90 5.84
C GLU A 82 4.58 -19.62 6.44
N ILE A 83 5.43 -18.63 6.70
CA ILE A 83 5.01 -17.30 7.19
C ILE A 83 4.14 -16.62 6.14
N GLU A 84 4.55 -16.61 4.88
CA GLU A 84 3.79 -16.05 3.76
C GLU A 84 2.41 -16.72 3.62
N ASN A 85 2.37 -18.05 3.72
CA ASN A 85 1.12 -18.80 3.69
C ASN A 85 0.18 -18.41 4.85
N ILE A 86 0.71 -18.28 6.06
CA ILE A 86 -0.07 -17.88 7.24
C ILE A 86 -0.63 -16.46 7.06
N ILE A 87 0.15 -15.53 6.52
CA ILE A 87 -0.31 -14.16 6.27
C ILE A 87 -1.44 -14.13 5.23
N ASN A 88 -1.30 -14.88 4.14
CA ASN A 88 -2.28 -14.90 3.06
C ASN A 88 -3.59 -15.62 3.44
N HIS A 89 -3.50 -16.70 4.18
CA HIS A 89 -4.67 -17.55 4.48
C HIS A 89 -5.20 -17.41 5.90
N GLY A 90 -4.47 -16.75 6.78
CA GLY A 90 -4.77 -16.64 8.20
C GLY A 90 -4.44 -17.93 8.97
N ARG A 91 -4.49 -17.86 10.29
CA ARG A 91 -4.33 -19.00 11.19
C ARG A 91 -4.97 -18.72 12.54
N ASN A 92 -5.82 -19.61 13.01
CA ASN A 92 -6.56 -19.43 14.26
C ASN A 92 -7.37 -18.12 14.27
N ALA A 93 -7.09 -17.21 15.19
CA ALA A 93 -7.74 -15.89 15.26
C ALA A 93 -7.17 -14.86 14.25
N MET A 94 -6.08 -15.17 13.57
CA MET A 94 -5.52 -14.29 12.55
C MET A 94 -6.34 -14.38 11.27
N PRO A 95 -6.95 -13.25 10.79
CA PRO A 95 -7.72 -13.27 9.56
C PRO A 95 -6.81 -13.43 8.33
N SER A 96 -7.38 -13.95 7.26
CA SER A 96 -6.72 -13.99 5.94
C SER A 96 -6.74 -12.63 5.27
N GLY A 97 -5.75 -12.36 4.41
CA GLY A 97 -5.77 -11.18 3.55
C GLY A 97 -5.64 -9.85 4.29
N VAL A 98 -4.96 -9.81 5.42
CA VAL A 98 -4.68 -8.58 6.17
C VAL A 98 -3.87 -7.57 5.34
N ILE A 99 -3.00 -8.08 4.49
CA ILE A 99 -2.19 -7.35 3.52
C ILE A 99 -2.23 -8.06 2.16
N SER A 100 -1.80 -7.39 1.09
CA SER A 100 -1.77 -7.99 -0.24
C SER A 100 -0.73 -9.12 -0.32
N PRO A 101 -0.86 -10.09 -1.27
CA PRO A 101 0.12 -11.16 -1.44
C PRO A 101 1.55 -10.66 -1.69
N ASP A 102 1.72 -9.58 -2.45
CA ASP A 102 3.03 -8.97 -2.69
C ASP A 102 3.64 -8.41 -1.41
N GLN A 103 2.83 -7.77 -0.58
CA GLN A 103 3.25 -7.30 0.75
C GLN A 103 3.55 -8.48 1.69
N ALA A 104 2.75 -9.54 1.64
CA ALA A 104 2.95 -10.75 2.44
C ALA A 104 4.31 -11.39 2.17
N LYS A 105 4.75 -11.43 0.90
CA LYS A 105 6.07 -11.93 0.51
C LYS A 105 7.20 -11.12 1.14
N VAL A 106 7.13 -9.79 1.05
CA VAL A 106 8.15 -8.88 1.62
C VAL A 106 8.20 -9.00 3.15
N VAL A 107 7.05 -9.04 3.79
CA VAL A 107 6.95 -9.19 5.26
C VAL A 107 7.43 -10.57 5.71
N ALA A 108 7.08 -11.64 4.99
CA ALA A 108 7.52 -12.99 5.31
C ALA A 108 9.04 -13.15 5.22
N GLU A 109 9.67 -12.56 4.20
CA GLU A 109 11.14 -12.53 4.06
C GLU A 109 11.80 -11.84 5.25
N TRP A 110 11.28 -10.69 5.65
CA TRP A 110 11.79 -9.94 6.79
C TRP A 110 11.58 -10.68 8.12
N LEU A 111 10.40 -11.27 8.34
CA LEU A 111 10.10 -12.05 9.55
C LEU A 111 10.92 -13.33 9.65
N ALA A 112 11.21 -13.99 8.52
CA ALA A 112 12.04 -15.21 8.48
C ALA A 112 13.48 -14.98 8.97
N GLN A 113 13.96 -13.74 8.94
CA GLN A 113 15.28 -13.36 9.44
C GLN A 113 15.33 -13.16 10.96
N LYS A 114 14.18 -13.08 11.61
CA LYS A 114 14.08 -12.94 13.08
C LYS A 114 14.30 -14.30 13.75
N LYS A 115 15.50 -14.52 14.27
CA LYS A 115 15.96 -15.77 14.90
C LYS A 115 16.04 -15.64 16.43
#